data_4950286616240ab87c995bed81d0f73f
#
_entry.id   4950286616240ab87c995bed81d0f73f
#
_cell.length_a   1.000
_cell.length_b   1.000
_cell.length_c   1.000
_cell.angle_alpha   90.00
_cell.angle_beta   90.00
_cell.angle_gamma   90.00
#
_symmetry.space_group_name_H-M   'P 1'
#
loop_
_entity.id
_entity.type
_entity.pdbx_description
1 polymer ?
#
loop_
_entity_poly.entity_id
_entity_poly.type
_entity_poly.pdbx_seq_one_letter_code
_entity_poly.pdbx_strand_id
1 'polypeptide(L)'
;SLRKKILENDTILSMSHLGARGFDSIGGEVVQTTAFVLENKHRADHRGEYLRLVDGENEAEKQKDFRDNRFGGKLKFTASAEDFGKIPGCPIAYWASDSFYNSFVSEKLSNFVWGEGKNVTSDNSKFVRLLWEVSRDKIGIDKKWLIYAKGGSFRKWAGNLEHVVDWSIDARKYYKTNKVGRIIPENMWF
;
A
#
# COMPACT_ATOMS: atom_id res chain seq x y z
N SER A 1 5.44 15.27 8.37
CA SER A 1 4.06 15.20 8.88
C SER A 1 4.03 15.41 10.38
N LEU A 2 2.87 15.78 10.95
CA LEU A 2 2.69 15.95 12.40
C LEU A 2 3.07 14.66 13.16
N ARG A 3 2.60 13.50 12.68
CA ARG A 3 2.96 12.21 13.29
C ARG A 3 4.47 12.01 13.45
N LYS A 4 5.23 12.32 12.40
CA LYS A 4 6.68 12.17 12.43
C LYS A 4 7.30 13.06 13.50
N LYS A 5 6.84 14.31 13.62
CA LYS A 5 7.29 15.23 14.67
C LYS A 5 7.00 14.71 16.08
N ILE A 6 5.79 14.18 16.31
CA ILE A 6 5.42 13.58 17.60
C ILE A 6 6.33 12.39 17.93
N LEU A 7 6.54 11.47 16.99
CA LEU A 7 7.36 10.29 17.22
C LEU A 7 8.86 10.61 17.40
N GLU A 8 9.34 11.72 16.85
CA GLU A 8 10.75 12.16 17.00
C GLU A 8 11.00 12.97 18.27
N ASN A 9 10.03 13.72 18.76
CA ASN A 9 10.25 14.68 19.85
C ASN A 9 9.53 14.31 21.14
N ASP A 10 8.40 13.60 21.05
CA ASP A 10 7.53 13.28 22.17
C ASP A 10 7.43 11.76 22.37
N THR A 11 6.86 11.37 23.50
CA THR A 11 6.53 9.96 23.78
C THR A 11 5.03 9.81 23.94
N ILE A 12 4.43 8.90 23.18
CA ILE A 12 3.02 8.53 23.38
C ILE A 12 2.95 7.60 24.59
N LEU A 13 2.42 8.09 25.69
CA LEU A 13 2.26 7.30 26.91
C LEU A 13 1.05 6.38 26.78
N SER A 14 -0.08 6.92 26.32
CA SER A 14 -1.28 6.16 26.07
C SER A 14 -2.13 6.76 24.96
N MET A 15 -2.95 5.94 24.32
CA MET A 15 -3.88 6.36 23.30
C MET A 15 -5.15 5.52 23.32
N SER A 16 -6.31 6.18 23.28
CA SER A 16 -7.61 5.54 23.09
C SER A 16 -8.13 5.90 21.69
N HIS A 17 -8.13 4.92 20.79
CA HIS A 17 -8.57 5.08 19.42
C HIS A 17 -10.06 4.77 19.32
N LEU A 18 -10.90 5.80 19.41
CA LEU A 18 -12.35 5.66 19.35
C LEU A 18 -12.86 5.46 17.92
N GLY A 19 -12.18 6.04 16.92
CA GLY A 19 -12.64 6.00 15.53
C GLY A 19 -13.88 6.84 15.27
N ALA A 20 -14.70 6.41 14.33
CA ALA A 20 -16.00 7.00 14.07
C ALA A 20 -17.00 6.70 15.22
N ARG A 21 -18.10 7.48 15.29
CA ARG A 21 -19.16 7.31 16.30
C ARG A 21 -18.65 7.37 17.75
N GLY A 22 -17.61 8.17 17.97
CA GLY A 22 -17.10 8.45 19.33
C GLY A 22 -18.00 9.36 20.13
N PHE A 23 -18.97 10.02 19.48
CA PHE A 23 -19.98 10.90 20.05
C PHE A 23 -21.32 10.66 19.39
N ASP A 24 -22.34 10.27 20.16
CA ASP A 24 -23.69 9.99 19.65
C ASP A 24 -24.37 11.25 19.10
N SER A 25 -23.93 12.44 19.55
CA SER A 25 -24.40 13.74 19.05
C SER A 25 -23.94 14.09 17.63
N ILE A 26 -22.92 13.40 17.12
CA ILE A 26 -22.38 13.63 15.77
C ILE A 26 -22.86 12.49 14.87
N GLY A 27 -23.86 12.75 14.03
CA GLY A 27 -24.40 11.76 13.12
C GLY A 27 -23.38 11.34 12.04
N GLY A 28 -23.29 10.03 11.76
CA GLY A 28 -22.51 9.47 10.68
C GLY A 28 -21.01 9.26 10.99
N GLU A 29 -20.26 8.92 9.96
CA GLU A 29 -18.81 8.64 10.05
C GLU A 29 -17.94 9.85 9.68
N VAL A 30 -18.42 11.06 9.91
CA VAL A 30 -17.80 12.30 9.43
C VAL A 30 -16.51 12.62 10.20
N VAL A 31 -16.44 12.26 11.49
CA VAL A 31 -15.28 12.54 12.36
C VAL A 31 -14.77 11.26 12.99
N GLN A 32 -13.46 11.04 12.90
CA GLN A 32 -12.78 9.99 13.67
C GLN A 32 -12.06 10.62 14.85
N THR A 33 -12.28 10.07 16.03
CA THR A 33 -11.78 10.61 17.29
C THR A 33 -10.70 9.72 17.89
N THR A 34 -9.68 10.36 18.45
CA THR A 34 -8.62 9.71 19.20
C THR A 34 -8.22 10.59 20.37
N ALA A 35 -8.15 10.01 21.55
CA ALA A 35 -7.61 10.66 22.75
C ALA A 35 -6.23 10.09 23.05
N PHE A 36 -5.26 10.94 23.37
CA PHE A 36 -3.90 10.49 23.67
C PHE A 36 -3.25 11.33 24.76
N VAL A 37 -2.27 10.75 25.43
CA VAL A 37 -1.41 11.40 26.42
C VAL A 37 0.00 11.37 25.89
N LEU A 38 0.61 12.54 25.77
CA LEU A 38 2.00 12.71 25.34
C LEU A 38 2.86 13.21 26.50
N GLU A 39 4.09 12.71 26.57
CA GLU A 39 5.16 13.32 27.32
C GLU A 39 6.02 14.16 26.37
N ASN A 40 6.24 15.42 26.70
CA ASN A 40 7.10 16.34 25.90
C ASN A 40 8.60 15.98 26.11
N LYS A 41 8.94 14.76 25.78
CA LYS A 41 10.28 14.20 25.81
C LYS A 41 10.29 12.89 25.04
N HIS A 42 11.23 12.71 24.12
CA HIS A 42 11.40 11.43 23.43
C HIS A 42 12.08 10.39 24.33
N ARG A 43 11.45 9.21 24.45
CA ARG A 43 11.99 8.02 25.12
C ARG A 43 12.00 6.85 24.15
N ALA A 44 13.16 6.46 23.67
CA ALA A 44 13.30 5.41 22.64
C ALA A 44 12.74 4.06 23.10
N ASP A 45 12.97 3.68 24.37
CA ASP A 45 12.58 2.36 24.89
C ASP A 45 11.15 2.29 25.43
N HIS A 46 10.40 3.40 25.42
CA HIS A 46 9.07 3.42 25.96
C HIS A 46 8.07 2.71 25.05
N ARG A 47 7.29 1.79 25.63
CA ARG A 47 6.15 1.17 24.95
C ARG A 47 4.87 1.77 25.48
N GLY A 48 4.21 2.58 24.67
CA GLY A 48 2.93 3.19 24.99
C GLY A 48 1.80 2.16 25.04
N GLU A 49 0.75 2.48 25.74
CA GLU A 49 -0.46 1.67 25.86
C GLU A 49 -1.55 2.18 24.90
N TYR A 50 -2.14 1.30 24.14
CA TYR A 50 -3.14 1.63 23.13
C TYR A 50 -4.41 0.82 23.32
N LEU A 51 -5.56 1.50 23.34
CA LEU A 51 -6.88 0.87 23.34
C LEU A 51 -7.55 1.06 21.98
N ARG A 52 -7.91 -0.04 21.32
CA ARG A 52 -8.59 -0.03 20.03
C ARG A 52 -10.10 -0.18 20.24
N LEU A 53 -10.81 0.94 20.17
CA LEU A 53 -12.25 1.01 20.45
C LEU A 53 -13.08 1.34 19.20
N VAL A 54 -12.50 1.13 18.02
CA VAL A 54 -13.09 1.55 16.75
C VAL A 54 -14.33 0.75 16.36
N ASP A 55 -14.44 -0.48 16.86
CA ASP A 55 -15.50 -1.42 16.46
C ASP A 55 -16.82 -1.20 17.25
N GLY A 56 -16.81 -0.44 18.35
CA GLY A 56 -18.03 -0.04 19.07
C GLY A 56 -18.91 0.89 18.24
N GLU A 57 -20.20 0.64 18.20
CA GLU A 57 -21.15 1.34 17.32
C GLU A 57 -21.69 2.66 17.91
N ASN A 58 -21.51 2.89 19.22
CA ASN A 58 -22.00 4.06 19.96
C ASN A 58 -21.14 4.36 21.18
N GLU A 59 -21.38 5.51 21.83
CA GLU A 59 -20.64 5.94 23.03
C GLU A 59 -20.68 4.91 24.15
N ALA A 60 -21.84 4.30 24.41
CA ALA A 60 -22.02 3.36 25.52
C ALA A 60 -21.18 2.08 25.33
N GLU A 61 -21.13 1.56 24.10
CA GLU A 61 -20.30 0.39 23.79
C GLU A 61 -18.82 0.73 23.92
N LYS A 62 -18.37 1.85 23.35
CA LYS A 62 -16.98 2.30 23.48
C LYS A 62 -16.59 2.53 24.93
N GLN A 63 -17.48 3.09 25.74
CA GLN A 63 -17.25 3.27 27.16
C GLN A 63 -17.12 1.93 27.90
N LYS A 64 -17.98 0.96 27.58
CA LYS A 64 -17.90 -0.39 28.13
C LYS A 64 -16.58 -1.05 27.74
N ASP A 65 -16.24 -1.05 26.44
CA ASP A 65 -15.00 -1.62 25.93
C ASP A 65 -13.76 -0.98 26.56
N PHE A 66 -13.77 0.34 26.78
CA PHE A 66 -12.72 1.03 27.49
C PHE A 66 -12.58 0.51 28.93
N ARG A 67 -13.68 0.42 29.68
CA ARG A 67 -13.67 -0.04 31.08
C ARG A 67 -13.19 -1.48 31.20
N ASP A 68 -13.64 -2.34 30.29
CA ASP A 68 -13.34 -3.76 30.31
C ASP A 68 -11.89 -4.06 29.91
N ASN A 69 -11.25 -3.21 29.08
CA ASN A 69 -9.93 -3.46 28.51
C ASN A 69 -8.81 -2.53 29.03
N ARG A 70 -9.09 -1.46 29.79
CA ARG A 70 -8.08 -0.47 30.22
C ARG A 70 -6.92 -1.04 31.03
N PHE A 71 -7.13 -2.10 31.78
CA PHE A 71 -6.11 -2.78 32.60
C PHE A 71 -5.56 -4.05 31.95
N GLY A 72 -6.13 -4.49 30.84
CA GLY A 72 -5.76 -5.68 30.10
C GLY A 72 -6.94 -6.17 29.26
N GLY A 73 -6.71 -6.97 28.24
CA GLY A 73 -7.76 -7.52 27.41
C GLY A 73 -7.41 -7.49 25.91
N LYS A 74 -8.34 -7.98 25.10
CA LYS A 74 -8.11 -8.17 23.64
C LYS A 74 -7.96 -6.87 22.86
N LEU A 75 -8.51 -5.77 23.39
CA LEU A 75 -8.48 -4.46 22.74
C LEU A 75 -7.29 -3.60 23.21
N LYS A 76 -6.47 -4.10 24.14
CA LYS A 76 -5.28 -3.41 24.62
C LYS A 76 -4.03 -3.90 23.91
N PHE A 77 -3.23 -2.96 23.42
CA PHE A 77 -1.98 -3.19 22.71
C PHE A 77 -0.86 -2.38 23.34
N THR A 78 0.38 -2.78 23.08
CA THR A 78 1.58 -2.02 23.43
C THR A 78 2.50 -1.94 22.24
N ALA A 79 3.03 -0.77 21.95
CA ALA A 79 3.96 -0.54 20.85
C ALA A 79 4.88 0.65 21.16
N SER A 80 6.02 0.72 20.47
CA SER A 80 6.98 1.81 20.62
C SER A 80 6.99 2.73 19.40
N ALA A 81 7.57 3.93 19.55
CA ALA A 81 7.81 4.84 18.43
C ALA A 81 8.73 4.21 17.38
N GLU A 82 9.69 3.37 17.82
CA GLU A 82 10.58 2.62 16.94
C GLU A 82 9.82 1.64 16.04
N ASP A 83 8.81 0.93 16.58
CA ASP A 83 7.98 0.01 15.80
C ASP A 83 7.26 0.75 14.67
N PHE A 84 6.70 1.91 14.95
CA PHE A 84 6.04 2.75 13.93
C PHE A 84 7.03 3.29 12.90
N GLY A 85 8.26 3.58 13.33
CA GLY A 85 9.33 4.05 12.45
C GLY A 85 9.76 3.05 11.37
N LYS A 86 9.57 1.76 11.61
CA LYS A 86 9.87 0.70 10.63
C LYS A 86 8.97 0.77 9.39
N ILE A 87 7.74 1.26 9.54
CA ILE A 87 6.77 1.34 8.45
C ILE A 87 6.92 2.67 7.69
N PRO A 88 7.01 2.68 6.35
CA PRO A 88 7.06 3.89 5.56
C PRO A 88 5.90 4.85 5.87
N GLY A 89 6.22 6.11 6.17
CA GLY A 89 5.23 7.11 6.58
C GLY A 89 4.86 7.08 8.07
N CYS A 90 5.47 6.20 8.86
CA CYS A 90 5.33 6.09 10.32
C CYS A 90 3.86 6.10 10.79
N PRO A 91 2.98 5.22 10.29
CA PRO A 91 1.62 5.11 10.81
C PRO A 91 1.68 4.59 12.26
N ILE A 92 0.79 5.08 13.10
CA ILE A 92 0.65 4.58 14.48
C ILE A 92 -0.16 3.26 14.43
N ALA A 93 0.48 2.22 13.92
CA ALA A 93 -0.13 0.91 13.66
C ALA A 93 0.02 -0.04 14.86
N TYR A 94 -0.30 0.42 16.05
CA TYR A 94 -0.10 -0.25 17.35
C TYR A 94 -0.71 -1.67 17.44
N TRP A 95 -1.65 -2.00 16.55
CA TRP A 95 -2.29 -3.32 16.47
C TRP A 95 -1.51 -4.34 15.62
N ALA A 96 -0.45 -3.90 14.97
CA ALA A 96 0.37 -4.77 14.13
C ALA A 96 1.24 -5.69 14.97
N SER A 97 1.53 -6.88 14.44
CA SER A 97 2.44 -7.84 15.08
C SER A 97 3.91 -7.48 14.80
N ASP A 98 4.81 -7.99 15.64
CA ASP A 98 6.26 -7.84 15.42
C ASP A 98 6.70 -8.39 14.05
N SER A 99 6.10 -9.50 13.61
CA SER A 99 6.36 -10.06 12.27
C SER A 99 5.97 -9.07 11.16
N PHE A 100 4.88 -8.34 11.35
CA PHE A 100 4.45 -7.31 10.40
C PHE A 100 5.44 -6.13 10.37
N TYR A 101 5.87 -5.61 11.50
CA TYR A 101 6.89 -4.55 11.55
C TYR A 101 8.21 -5.01 10.90
N ASN A 102 8.65 -6.23 11.21
CA ASN A 102 9.90 -6.77 10.71
C ASN A 102 9.87 -7.00 9.18
N SER A 103 8.71 -7.21 8.57
CA SER A 103 8.58 -7.32 7.11
C SER A 103 9.02 -6.05 6.37
N PHE A 104 8.95 -4.89 7.00
CA PHE A 104 9.42 -3.62 6.41
C PHE A 104 10.92 -3.38 6.55
N VAL A 105 11.59 -4.12 7.44
CA VAL A 105 13.05 -4.07 7.63
C VAL A 105 13.76 -5.07 6.73
N SER A 106 13.03 -6.07 6.26
CA SER A 106 13.53 -7.07 5.32
C SER A 106 13.83 -6.47 3.95
N GLU A 107 14.53 -7.24 3.12
CA GLU A 107 14.85 -6.84 1.77
C GLU A 107 13.59 -6.49 0.97
N LYS A 108 13.58 -5.32 0.36
CA LYS A 108 12.40 -4.78 -0.31
C LYS A 108 12.20 -5.46 -1.67
N LEU A 109 10.96 -5.73 -2.01
CA LEU A 109 10.60 -6.23 -3.35
C LEU A 109 11.15 -5.33 -4.47
N SER A 110 11.28 -4.01 -4.22
CA SER A 110 11.88 -3.07 -5.17
C SER A 110 13.35 -3.35 -5.51
N ASN A 111 14.04 -4.20 -4.73
CA ASN A 111 15.40 -4.62 -5.05
C ASN A 111 15.43 -5.71 -6.13
N PHE A 112 14.32 -6.42 -6.31
CA PHE A 112 14.19 -7.54 -7.26
C PHE A 112 13.33 -7.19 -8.46
N VAL A 113 12.33 -6.32 -8.25
CA VAL A 113 11.41 -5.89 -9.31
C VAL A 113 11.24 -4.39 -9.24
N TRP A 114 11.04 -3.81 -10.38
CA TRP A 114 10.70 -2.41 -10.49
C TRP A 114 9.61 -2.22 -11.53
N GLY A 115 8.80 -1.20 -11.34
CA GLY A 115 7.66 -0.92 -12.19
C GLY A 115 7.43 0.57 -12.25
N GLU A 116 8.15 1.24 -13.14
CA GLU A 116 7.92 2.65 -13.42
C GLU A 116 6.94 2.84 -14.58
N GLY A 117 5.70 2.57 -14.32
CA GLY A 117 4.65 2.80 -15.28
C GLY A 117 4.33 1.59 -16.14
N LYS A 118 3.66 1.82 -17.22
CA LYS A 118 3.16 0.82 -18.16
C LYS A 118 3.39 1.28 -19.59
N ASN A 119 3.69 0.35 -20.47
CA ASN A 119 3.68 0.60 -21.90
C ASN A 119 2.23 0.75 -22.36
N VAL A 120 1.95 1.81 -23.08
CA VAL A 120 0.62 2.10 -23.62
C VAL A 120 0.78 2.33 -25.12
N THR A 121 0.05 1.59 -25.94
CA THR A 121 0.09 1.74 -27.40
C THR A 121 -0.76 2.88 -27.92
N SER A 122 -1.76 3.31 -27.14
CA SER A 122 -2.84 4.25 -27.51
C SER A 122 -3.68 3.83 -28.72
N ASP A 123 -3.30 2.77 -29.41
CA ASP A 123 -4.06 2.17 -30.51
C ASP A 123 -3.87 0.65 -30.49
N ASN A 124 -4.70 0.00 -29.70
CA ASN A 124 -4.64 -1.46 -29.56
C ASN A 124 -5.04 -2.19 -30.86
N SER A 125 -5.96 -1.64 -31.64
CA SER A 125 -6.37 -2.25 -32.89
C SER A 125 -5.26 -2.34 -33.91
N LYS A 126 -4.36 -1.37 -33.89
CA LYS A 126 -3.20 -1.33 -34.77
C LYS A 126 -2.05 -2.22 -34.27
N PHE A 127 -1.73 -2.15 -32.99
CA PHE A 127 -0.47 -2.66 -32.44
C PHE A 127 -0.61 -3.91 -31.57
N VAL A 128 -1.81 -4.33 -31.20
CA VAL A 128 -2.02 -5.51 -30.36
C VAL A 128 -2.74 -6.59 -31.15
N ARG A 129 -2.30 -7.84 -30.96
CA ARG A 129 -2.92 -9.03 -31.52
C ARG A 129 -3.11 -10.06 -30.43
N LEU A 130 -3.98 -11.01 -30.67
CA LEU A 130 -4.06 -12.21 -29.84
C LEU A 130 -2.89 -13.14 -30.19
N LEU A 131 -2.41 -13.87 -29.21
CA LEU A 131 -1.25 -14.74 -29.34
C LEU A 131 -1.35 -15.71 -30.53
N TRP A 132 -2.55 -16.19 -30.83
CA TRP A 132 -2.82 -17.14 -31.93
C TRP A 132 -3.01 -16.48 -33.30
N GLU A 133 -3.10 -15.14 -33.35
CA GLU A 133 -3.19 -14.41 -34.64
C GLU A 133 -1.83 -14.21 -35.28
N VAL A 134 -0.75 -14.51 -34.56
CA VAL A 134 0.63 -14.31 -35.04
C VAL A 134 1.42 -15.60 -34.98
N SER A 135 2.37 -15.73 -35.89
CA SER A 135 3.25 -16.91 -35.94
C SER A 135 4.20 -16.94 -34.75
N ARG A 136 4.34 -18.11 -34.11
CA ARG A 136 5.14 -18.30 -32.88
C ARG A 136 6.61 -17.92 -33.05
N ASP A 137 7.17 -18.17 -34.24
CA ASP A 137 8.56 -17.83 -34.54
C ASP A 137 8.85 -16.32 -34.55
N LYS A 138 7.80 -15.50 -34.64
CA LYS A 138 7.86 -14.02 -34.59
C LYS A 138 7.62 -13.42 -33.21
N ILE A 139 7.44 -14.25 -32.20
CA ILE A 139 7.20 -13.82 -30.81
C ILE A 139 8.45 -14.06 -29.97
N GLY A 140 8.90 -13.08 -29.22
CA GLY A 140 10.04 -13.17 -28.29
C GLY A 140 10.92 -11.94 -28.31
N ILE A 141 11.97 -11.98 -27.49
CA ILE A 141 13.00 -10.93 -27.43
C ILE A 141 13.64 -10.81 -28.83
N ASP A 142 13.87 -9.60 -29.27
CA ASP A 142 14.42 -9.27 -30.61
C ASP A 142 13.53 -9.72 -31.79
N LYS A 143 12.30 -10.10 -31.52
CA LYS A 143 11.30 -10.40 -32.55
C LYS A 143 10.33 -9.23 -32.73
N LYS A 144 9.50 -9.35 -33.79
CA LYS A 144 8.47 -8.33 -34.05
C LYS A 144 7.46 -8.21 -32.93
N TRP A 145 7.09 -9.33 -32.31
CA TRP A 145 6.01 -9.39 -31.31
C TRP A 145 6.54 -9.78 -29.94
N LEU A 146 6.09 -9.06 -28.93
CA LEU A 146 6.33 -9.39 -27.52
C LEU A 146 5.04 -9.76 -26.83
N ILE A 147 5.12 -10.67 -25.85
CA ILE A 147 3.99 -10.96 -24.99
C ILE A 147 3.60 -9.69 -24.23
N TYR A 148 2.33 -9.38 -24.26
CA TYR A 148 1.78 -8.16 -23.66
C TYR A 148 0.81 -8.53 -22.52
N ALA A 149 1.24 -8.26 -21.30
CA ALA A 149 0.40 -8.43 -20.12
C ALA A 149 -0.67 -7.34 -20.08
N LYS A 150 -1.79 -7.63 -20.75
CA LYS A 150 -2.96 -6.75 -20.76
C LYS A 150 -3.88 -7.14 -19.60
N GLY A 151 -4.46 -6.15 -18.90
CA GLY A 151 -5.43 -6.41 -17.87
C GLY A 151 -6.61 -7.26 -18.39
N GLY A 152 -7.19 -8.05 -17.52
CA GLY A 152 -8.29 -8.97 -17.84
C GLY A 152 -8.99 -9.44 -16.56
N SER A 153 -9.69 -10.58 -16.64
CA SER A 153 -10.35 -11.19 -15.49
C SER A 153 -9.35 -11.54 -14.39
N PHE A 154 -9.82 -11.63 -13.16
CA PHE A 154 -8.98 -11.96 -12.00
C PHE A 154 -8.24 -13.28 -12.21
N ARG A 155 -6.93 -13.25 -11.98
CA ARG A 155 -6.04 -14.41 -11.93
C ARG A 155 -5.20 -14.29 -10.66
N LYS A 156 -5.13 -15.37 -9.87
CA LYS A 156 -4.47 -15.33 -8.55
C LYS A 156 -2.96 -15.12 -8.66
N TRP A 157 -2.29 -15.85 -9.54
CA TRP A 157 -0.82 -15.87 -9.61
C TRP A 157 -0.28 -15.53 -11.00
N ALA A 158 -0.87 -16.06 -12.05
CA ALA A 158 -0.45 -15.83 -13.44
C ALA A 158 -1.63 -15.89 -14.39
N GLY A 159 -1.56 -15.17 -15.51
CA GLY A 159 -2.61 -15.15 -16.54
C GLY A 159 -2.64 -13.85 -17.31
N ASN A 160 -3.69 -13.70 -18.14
CA ASN A 160 -3.88 -12.54 -19.02
C ASN A 160 -2.70 -12.28 -19.98
N LEU A 161 -2.01 -13.35 -20.41
CA LEU A 161 -0.89 -13.33 -21.36
C LEU A 161 -1.34 -13.73 -22.78
N GLU A 162 -2.58 -13.46 -23.11
CA GLU A 162 -3.21 -13.85 -24.38
C GLU A 162 -2.92 -12.86 -25.51
N HIS A 163 -2.22 -11.77 -25.22
CA HIS A 163 -1.94 -10.72 -26.17
C HIS A 163 -0.46 -10.60 -26.49
N VAL A 164 -0.19 -10.12 -27.69
CA VAL A 164 1.15 -9.69 -28.13
C VAL A 164 1.07 -8.27 -28.64
N VAL A 165 2.14 -7.52 -28.49
CA VAL A 165 2.26 -6.14 -28.96
C VAL A 165 3.33 -6.06 -30.06
N ASP A 166 3.07 -5.29 -31.10
CA ASP A 166 4.08 -4.98 -32.11
C ASP A 166 5.21 -4.14 -31.50
N TRP A 167 6.39 -4.75 -31.44
CA TRP A 167 7.58 -4.15 -30.83
C TRP A 167 8.69 -3.94 -31.86
N SER A 168 8.33 -3.97 -33.16
CA SER A 168 9.24 -3.64 -34.24
C SER A 168 9.83 -2.24 -34.10
N ILE A 169 10.94 -2.01 -34.73
CA ILE A 169 11.61 -0.70 -34.75
C ILE A 169 10.63 0.40 -35.20
N ASP A 170 9.83 0.12 -36.21
CA ASP A 170 8.86 1.07 -36.76
C ASP A 170 7.75 1.37 -35.78
N ALA A 171 7.22 0.34 -35.09
CA ALA A 171 6.20 0.53 -34.04
C ALA A 171 6.77 1.35 -32.87
N ARG A 172 7.96 1.03 -32.38
CA ARG A 172 8.64 1.79 -31.30
C ARG A 172 8.91 3.25 -31.71
N LYS A 173 9.32 3.47 -32.94
CA LYS A 173 9.50 4.83 -33.51
C LYS A 173 8.17 5.59 -33.53
N TYR A 174 7.11 4.92 -33.96
CA TYR A 174 5.76 5.50 -33.95
C TYR A 174 5.32 5.89 -32.56
N TYR A 175 5.49 5.03 -31.53
CA TYR A 175 5.15 5.33 -30.15
C TYR A 175 5.88 6.57 -29.63
N LYS A 176 7.17 6.71 -29.94
CA LYS A 176 7.99 7.87 -29.54
C LYS A 176 7.56 9.16 -30.24
N THR A 177 7.34 9.09 -31.56
CA THR A 177 7.09 10.29 -32.37
C THR A 177 5.70 10.89 -32.14
N ASN A 178 4.69 10.05 -32.01
CA ASN A 178 3.31 10.53 -31.93
C ASN A 178 2.87 10.89 -30.51
N LYS A 179 3.76 10.77 -29.50
CA LYS A 179 3.46 10.98 -28.07
C LYS A 179 2.20 10.22 -27.60
N VAL A 180 1.81 9.22 -28.36
CA VAL A 180 0.66 8.36 -28.11
C VAL A 180 1.14 7.16 -27.34
N GLY A 181 1.21 7.30 -26.05
CA GLY A 181 1.61 6.22 -25.20
C GLY A 181 2.82 6.57 -24.33
N ARG A 182 2.95 5.85 -23.26
CA ARG A 182 4.11 5.89 -22.37
C ARG A 182 4.96 4.67 -22.70
N ILE A 183 6.20 4.90 -23.11
CA ILE A 183 7.18 3.84 -23.27
C ILE A 183 8.17 3.97 -22.13
N ILE A 184 8.36 2.90 -21.38
CA ILE A 184 9.41 2.81 -20.38
C ILE A 184 10.79 2.76 -21.08
N PRO A 185 11.87 3.21 -20.41
CA PRO A 185 13.24 3.16 -20.98
C PRO A 185 13.64 1.76 -21.44
N GLU A 186 14.48 1.69 -22.46
CA GLU A 186 14.87 0.40 -23.09
C GLU A 186 15.60 -0.55 -22.16
N ASN A 187 16.39 -0.02 -21.22
CA ASN A 187 17.03 -0.82 -20.18
C ASN A 187 16.06 -1.45 -19.17
N MET A 188 14.79 -1.17 -19.34
CA MET A 188 13.69 -1.61 -18.49
C MET A 188 12.73 -2.58 -19.21
N TRP A 189 13.09 -3.04 -20.39
CA TRP A 189 12.36 -4.07 -21.13
C TRP A 189 12.94 -5.43 -20.74
N PHE A 190 12.17 -6.28 -20.06
CA PHE A 190 12.54 -7.65 -19.62
C PHE A 190 13.48 -7.73 -18.42
#